data_4e1eb2783a8aac84fff5404382b2c2f3
#
_entry.id   4e1eb2783a8aac84fff5404382b2c2f3
#
_cell.length_a   1.000
_cell.length_b   1.000
_cell.length_c   1.000
_cell.angle_alpha   90.00
_cell.angle_beta   90.00
_cell.angle_gamma   90.00
#
_symmetry.space_group_name_H-M   'P 1'
#
loop_
_entity.id
_entity.type
_entity.pdbx_description
1 polymer ?
#
loop_
_entity_poly.entity_id
_entity_poly.type
_entity_poly.pdbx_seq_one_letter_code
_entity_poly.pdbx_strand_id
1 'polypeptide(L)'
;MICKNLKELEKELYKRINTALDTEVADTVKEVMTDHIVRDVYDKYDPAVYQRRYNSGGLLDSENIVATMGNDGELLVQNVTVGSDTYYIPNIKKTFKSANADKFITPVIEYGQGYDVVDIEPRPFIQNTHDDLEQNHYHTEAMKRSLKKQGLEVK
;
A
#
# COMPACT_ATOMS: atom_id res chain seq x y z
N MET A 1 26.85 -17.44 -13.78
CA MET A 1 26.47 -18.31 -12.63
C MET A 1 26.73 -19.76 -12.98
N ILE A 2 27.44 -20.51 -12.15
CA ILE A 2 27.73 -21.93 -12.39
C ILE A 2 27.03 -22.71 -11.28
N CYS A 3 25.91 -23.36 -11.61
CA CYS A 3 25.21 -24.27 -10.69
C CYS A 3 25.63 -25.71 -10.96
N LYS A 4 25.87 -26.47 -9.89
CA LYS A 4 26.38 -27.86 -10.00
C LYS A 4 25.24 -28.86 -10.32
N ASN A 5 24.02 -28.52 -10.04
CA ASN A 5 22.83 -29.35 -10.28
C ASN A 5 21.54 -28.51 -10.37
N LEU A 6 20.44 -29.15 -10.78
CA LEU A 6 19.13 -28.50 -10.98
C LEU A 6 18.57 -27.91 -9.66
N LYS A 7 18.74 -28.58 -8.53
CA LYS A 7 18.29 -28.09 -7.22
C LYS A 7 18.99 -26.79 -6.80
N GLU A 8 20.27 -26.67 -7.11
CA GLU A 8 21.06 -25.48 -6.79
C GLU A 8 20.64 -24.31 -7.69
N LEU A 9 20.35 -24.58 -8.96
CA LEU A 9 19.82 -23.61 -9.91
C LEU A 9 18.44 -23.09 -9.45
N GLU A 10 17.54 -23.99 -9.10
CA GLU A 10 16.19 -23.66 -8.61
C GLU A 10 16.26 -22.77 -7.36
N LYS A 11 17.04 -23.15 -6.37
CA LYS A 11 17.24 -22.37 -5.14
C LYS A 11 17.77 -20.96 -5.44
N GLU A 12 18.71 -20.84 -6.35
CA GLU A 12 19.28 -19.54 -6.71
C GLU A 12 18.28 -18.67 -7.49
N LEU A 13 17.46 -19.27 -8.36
CA LEU A 13 16.38 -18.56 -9.05
C LEU A 13 15.33 -18.04 -8.06
N TYR A 14 14.85 -18.86 -7.14
CA TYR A 14 13.92 -18.43 -6.09
C TYR A 14 14.49 -17.31 -5.25
N LYS A 15 15.75 -17.37 -4.87
CA LYS A 15 16.41 -16.30 -4.13
C LYS A 15 16.38 -14.98 -4.91
N ARG A 16 16.66 -15.01 -6.20
CA ARG A 16 16.64 -13.80 -7.05
C ARG A 16 15.23 -13.24 -7.26
N ILE A 17 14.25 -14.11 -7.46
CA ILE A 17 12.85 -13.74 -7.56
C ILE A 17 12.39 -13.07 -6.26
N ASN A 18 12.65 -13.69 -5.11
CA ASN A 18 12.29 -13.12 -3.81
C ASN A 18 12.99 -11.77 -3.55
N THR A 19 14.26 -11.66 -3.94
CA THR A 19 14.97 -10.37 -3.86
C THR A 19 14.29 -9.30 -4.73
N ALA A 20 13.87 -9.66 -5.94
CA ALA A 20 13.19 -8.73 -6.83
C ALA A 20 11.81 -8.32 -6.30
N LEU A 21 11.06 -9.25 -5.71
CA LEU A 21 9.78 -8.99 -5.06
C LEU A 21 9.92 -8.04 -3.86
N ASP A 22 10.87 -8.34 -2.97
CA ASP A 22 11.10 -7.60 -1.72
C ASP A 22 11.73 -6.21 -1.92
N THR A 23 12.19 -5.92 -3.12
CA THR A 23 12.82 -4.64 -3.46
C THR A 23 12.00 -3.88 -4.52
N GLU A 24 12.40 -3.97 -5.77
CA GLU A 24 11.84 -3.14 -6.86
C GLU A 24 10.34 -3.33 -7.09
N VAL A 25 9.84 -4.56 -6.91
CA VAL A 25 8.39 -4.80 -7.06
C VAL A 25 7.64 -4.20 -5.89
N ALA A 26 8.11 -4.41 -4.66
CA ALA A 26 7.51 -3.82 -3.46
C ALA A 26 7.48 -2.28 -3.54
N ASP A 27 8.59 -1.68 -3.93
CA ASP A 27 8.69 -0.22 -4.08
C ASP A 27 7.73 0.30 -5.15
N THR A 28 7.65 -0.37 -6.30
CA THR A 28 6.74 -0.02 -7.39
C THR A 28 5.28 -0.10 -6.95
N VAL A 29 4.89 -1.16 -6.23
CA VAL A 29 3.50 -1.31 -5.74
C VAL A 29 3.18 -0.23 -4.70
N LYS A 30 4.10 0.09 -3.80
CA LYS A 30 3.94 1.17 -2.82
C LYS A 30 3.77 2.53 -3.49
N GLU A 31 4.54 2.81 -4.54
CA GLU A 31 4.46 4.04 -5.33
C GLU A 31 3.09 4.18 -5.99
N VAL A 32 2.62 3.15 -6.70
CA VAL A 32 1.29 3.14 -7.33
C VAL A 32 0.18 3.31 -6.29
N MET A 33 0.27 2.63 -5.14
CA MET A 33 -0.69 2.80 -4.04
C MET A 33 -0.68 4.23 -3.49
N THR A 34 0.48 4.84 -3.35
CA THR A 34 0.64 6.23 -2.90
C THR A 34 -0.06 7.20 -3.85
N ASP A 35 0.11 7.01 -5.15
CA ASP A 35 -0.55 7.84 -6.19
C ASP A 35 -2.07 7.71 -6.12
N HIS A 36 -2.59 6.49 -5.90
CA HIS A 36 -4.01 6.26 -5.72
C HIS A 36 -4.55 6.87 -4.42
N ILE A 37 -3.79 6.82 -3.32
CA ILE A 37 -4.18 7.50 -2.07
C ILE A 37 -4.33 9.00 -2.29
N VAL A 38 -3.41 9.62 -3.03
CA VAL A 38 -3.52 11.05 -3.36
C VAL A 38 -4.74 11.30 -4.23
N ARG A 39 -4.84 10.64 -5.38
CA ARG A 39 -5.85 10.88 -6.40
C ARG A 39 -7.27 10.51 -5.97
N ASP A 40 -7.42 9.34 -5.33
CA ASP A 40 -8.74 8.76 -5.06
C ASP A 40 -9.26 9.09 -3.66
N VAL A 41 -8.36 9.45 -2.73
CA VAL A 41 -8.75 9.80 -1.36
C VAL A 41 -8.56 11.29 -1.08
N TYR A 42 -7.37 11.82 -1.29
CA TYR A 42 -7.07 13.18 -0.84
C TYR A 42 -7.61 14.25 -1.79
N ASP A 43 -7.53 14.04 -3.09
CA ASP A 43 -8.03 14.99 -4.08
C ASP A 43 -9.56 14.96 -4.22
N LYS A 44 -10.21 13.87 -3.79
CA LYS A 44 -11.69 13.72 -3.86
C LYS A 44 -12.42 14.35 -2.71
N TYR A 45 -11.77 14.60 -1.59
CA TYR A 45 -12.44 15.05 -0.38
C TYR A 45 -11.58 16.01 0.42
N ASP A 46 -12.11 17.15 0.79
CA ASP A 46 -11.47 18.07 1.73
C ASP A 46 -12.20 18.06 3.09
N PRO A 47 -11.54 17.62 4.18
CA PRO A 47 -12.20 17.47 5.47
C PRO A 47 -12.53 18.82 6.09
N ALA A 48 -13.82 19.05 6.38
CA ALA A 48 -14.30 20.26 7.05
C ALA A 48 -14.15 20.21 8.59
N VAL A 49 -14.02 19.02 9.17
CA VAL A 49 -14.11 18.81 10.63
C VAL A 49 -12.89 18.21 11.30
N TYR A 50 -11.89 17.76 10.54
CA TYR A 50 -10.64 17.24 11.08
C TYR A 50 -9.45 17.62 10.20
N GLN A 51 -8.23 17.54 10.77
CA GLN A 51 -7.01 17.75 10.02
C GLN A 51 -6.43 16.40 9.58
N ARG A 52 -6.10 16.28 8.29
CA ARG A 52 -5.43 15.09 7.75
C ARG A 52 -4.03 14.94 8.31
N ARG A 53 -3.63 13.72 8.59
CA ARG A 53 -2.28 13.41 9.07
C ARG A 53 -1.25 13.26 7.95
N TYR A 54 -1.70 13.03 6.72
CA TYR A 54 -0.84 12.79 5.53
C TYR A 54 0.27 11.76 5.82
N ASN A 55 1.54 12.22 5.82
CA ASN A 55 2.74 11.43 6.07
C ASN A 55 3.16 11.42 7.56
N SER A 56 2.29 11.85 8.45
CA SER A 56 2.53 11.83 9.91
C SER A 56 1.54 10.88 10.59
N GLY A 57 1.66 9.59 10.31
CA GLY A 57 0.75 8.54 10.77
C GLY A 57 -0.56 8.46 9.97
N GLY A 58 -0.65 9.10 8.80
CA GLY A 58 -1.78 9.03 7.87
C GLY A 58 -1.59 7.97 6.79
N LEU A 59 -2.49 7.96 5.79
CA LEU A 59 -2.42 6.99 4.68
C LEU A 59 -1.16 7.12 3.83
N LEU A 60 -0.57 8.32 3.73
CA LEU A 60 0.67 8.59 2.98
C LEU A 60 1.93 8.37 3.81
N ASP A 61 1.82 7.99 5.06
CA ASP A 61 3.00 7.66 5.86
C ASP A 61 3.63 6.38 5.33
N SER A 62 4.89 6.45 4.94
CA SER A 62 5.62 5.31 4.39
C SER A 62 5.70 4.12 5.35
N GLU A 63 5.65 4.38 6.67
CA GLU A 63 5.60 3.33 7.69
C GLU A 63 4.26 2.61 7.72
N ASN A 64 3.21 3.23 7.22
CA ASN A 64 1.87 2.64 7.11
C ASN A 64 1.65 1.88 5.79
N ILE A 65 2.53 2.01 4.80
CA ILE A 65 2.47 1.22 3.56
C ILE A 65 3.50 0.10 3.65
N VAL A 66 3.06 -1.03 4.20
CA VAL A 66 3.92 -2.15 4.57
C VAL A 66 3.94 -3.20 3.47
N ALA A 67 5.14 -3.64 3.10
CA ALA A 67 5.36 -4.80 2.24
C ALA A 67 5.85 -5.99 3.08
N THR A 68 5.27 -7.15 2.88
CA THR A 68 5.63 -8.37 3.60
C THR A 68 5.76 -9.54 2.64
N MET A 69 6.88 -10.25 2.72
CA MET A 69 7.09 -11.48 1.96
C MET A 69 6.49 -12.68 2.70
N GLY A 70 5.61 -13.40 2.03
CA GLY A 70 5.09 -14.67 2.50
C GLY A 70 6.10 -15.82 2.30
N ASN A 71 5.83 -16.96 2.94
CA ASN A 71 6.71 -18.15 2.87
C ASN A 71 6.76 -18.78 1.48
N ASP A 72 5.73 -18.59 0.68
CA ASP A 72 5.56 -19.19 -0.65
C ASP A 72 6.02 -18.28 -1.80
N GLY A 73 6.76 -17.21 -1.50
CA GLY A 73 7.22 -16.25 -2.49
C GLY A 73 6.13 -15.28 -2.93
N GLU A 74 5.14 -15.04 -2.08
CA GLU A 74 4.11 -14.02 -2.27
C GLU A 74 4.56 -12.69 -1.66
N LEU A 75 4.28 -11.59 -2.37
CA LEU A 75 4.43 -10.24 -1.84
C LEU A 75 3.05 -9.68 -1.47
N LEU A 76 2.88 -9.32 -0.21
CA LEU A 76 1.71 -8.62 0.28
C LEU A 76 2.08 -7.16 0.58
N VAL A 77 1.40 -6.22 -0.06
CA VAL A 77 1.51 -4.78 0.24
C VAL A 77 0.19 -4.29 0.81
N GLN A 78 0.25 -3.66 1.98
CA GLN A 78 -0.93 -3.21 2.72
C GLN A 78 -0.76 -1.80 3.24
N ASN A 79 -1.85 -1.05 3.33
CA ASN A 79 -1.91 0.15 4.14
C ASN A 79 -2.51 -0.17 5.50
N VAL A 80 -1.70 -0.05 6.54
CA VAL A 80 -2.03 -0.41 7.94
C VAL A 80 -2.36 0.81 8.80
N THR A 81 -2.77 1.90 8.20
CA THR A 81 -3.12 3.13 8.92
C THR A 81 -4.25 2.88 9.91
N VAL A 82 -4.01 3.25 11.15
CA VAL A 82 -5.00 3.20 12.24
C VAL A 82 -5.69 4.55 12.44
N GLY A 83 -6.87 4.52 13.04
CA GLY A 83 -7.61 5.71 13.43
C GLY A 83 -6.83 6.56 14.45
N SER A 84 -7.11 7.86 14.51
CA SER A 84 -6.59 8.74 15.57
C SER A 84 -7.28 8.48 16.89
N ASP A 85 -6.52 8.60 17.98
CA ASP A 85 -7.06 8.54 19.36
C ASP A 85 -8.06 9.67 19.62
N THR A 86 -7.86 10.79 18.95
CA THR A 86 -8.70 11.97 19.10
C THR A 86 -8.93 12.65 17.76
N TYR A 87 -10.04 13.36 17.66
CA TYR A 87 -10.30 14.27 16.56
C TYR A 87 -10.76 15.64 17.10
N TYR A 88 -10.33 16.69 16.44
CA TYR A 88 -10.65 18.06 16.78
C TYR A 88 -11.72 18.60 15.83
N ILE A 89 -12.79 19.19 16.40
CA ILE A 89 -13.85 19.86 15.63
C ILE A 89 -13.63 21.37 15.71
N PRO A 90 -13.17 22.02 14.62
CA PRO A 90 -12.84 23.45 14.61
C PRO A 90 -14.00 24.36 14.96
N ASN A 91 -15.20 24.06 14.45
CA ASN A 91 -16.39 24.89 14.63
C ASN A 91 -16.83 25.06 16.10
N ILE A 92 -16.57 24.06 16.93
CA ILE A 92 -16.90 24.09 18.37
C ILE A 92 -15.64 24.13 19.25
N LYS A 93 -14.45 24.17 18.63
CA LYS A 93 -13.16 24.22 19.31
C LYS A 93 -12.99 23.15 20.40
N LYS A 94 -13.43 21.91 20.12
CA LYS A 94 -13.36 20.79 21.06
C LYS A 94 -12.67 19.59 20.44
N THR A 95 -11.92 18.86 21.31
CA THR A 95 -11.31 17.57 20.98
C THR A 95 -12.16 16.46 21.60
N PHE A 96 -12.39 15.41 20.84
CA PHE A 96 -13.15 14.24 21.24
C PHE A 96 -12.28 12.99 21.12
N LYS A 97 -12.54 11.97 21.96
CA LYS A 97 -11.93 10.65 21.80
C LYS A 97 -12.57 9.92 20.62
N SER A 98 -11.75 9.27 19.81
CA SER A 98 -12.20 8.44 18.72
C SER A 98 -12.58 7.04 19.23
N ALA A 99 -13.73 6.53 18.84
CA ALA A 99 -14.12 5.15 19.10
C ALA A 99 -13.35 4.14 18.22
N ASN A 100 -12.59 4.62 17.23
CA ASN A 100 -11.86 3.82 16.23
C ASN A 100 -10.34 4.02 16.30
N ALA A 101 -9.82 4.46 17.44
CA ALA A 101 -8.40 4.74 17.63
C ALA A 101 -7.48 3.56 17.24
N ASP A 102 -7.88 2.34 17.59
CA ASP A 102 -7.09 1.13 17.36
C ASP A 102 -7.54 0.32 16.12
N LYS A 103 -8.46 0.86 15.32
CA LYS A 103 -8.97 0.17 14.14
C LYS A 103 -8.31 0.67 12.87
N PHE A 104 -8.04 -0.23 11.93
CA PHE A 104 -7.62 0.14 10.59
C PHE A 104 -8.71 0.99 9.91
N ILE A 105 -8.30 2.15 9.40
CA ILE A 105 -9.21 3.05 8.68
C ILE A 105 -9.29 2.72 7.19
N THR A 106 -8.35 1.93 6.68
CA THR A 106 -8.27 1.53 5.28
C THR A 106 -9.56 0.89 4.77
N PRO A 107 -10.17 -0.12 5.44
CA PRO A 107 -11.43 -0.70 4.97
C PRO A 107 -12.60 0.29 4.97
N VAL A 108 -12.60 1.23 5.91
CA VAL A 108 -13.63 2.28 5.99
C VAL A 108 -13.57 3.22 4.78
N ILE A 109 -12.36 3.56 4.36
CA ILE A 109 -12.13 4.43 3.20
C ILE A 109 -12.41 3.66 1.92
N GLU A 110 -11.93 2.43 1.82
CA GLU A 110 -12.08 1.58 0.63
C GLU A 110 -13.55 1.31 0.29
N TYR A 111 -14.32 0.85 1.28
CA TYR A 111 -15.69 0.39 1.06
C TYR A 111 -16.76 1.44 1.41
N GLY A 112 -16.36 2.55 2.00
CA GLY A 112 -17.29 3.48 2.61
C GLY A 112 -17.98 2.86 3.82
N GLN A 113 -18.31 3.63 4.82
CA GLN A 113 -19.13 3.17 5.93
C GLN A 113 -19.92 4.33 6.50
N GLY A 114 -21.23 4.12 6.68
CA GLY A 114 -22.03 5.00 7.51
C GLY A 114 -21.59 4.87 8.95
N TYR A 115 -21.01 5.91 9.51
CA TYR A 115 -20.93 6.10 10.95
C TYR A 115 -22.11 6.95 11.37
N ASP A 116 -22.63 6.76 12.57
CA ASP A 116 -23.85 7.41 13.12
C ASP A 116 -23.97 8.92 12.85
N VAL A 117 -22.96 9.57 12.32
CA VAL A 117 -22.91 11.02 12.09
C VAL A 117 -22.40 11.41 10.70
N VAL A 118 -21.72 10.54 9.96
CA VAL A 118 -21.15 10.88 8.63
C VAL A 118 -21.12 9.65 7.72
N ASP A 119 -21.83 9.71 6.61
CA ASP A 119 -21.67 8.77 5.51
C ASP A 119 -20.35 9.05 4.79
N ILE A 120 -19.46 8.06 4.78
CA ILE A 120 -18.21 8.12 4.01
C ILE A 120 -18.46 7.40 2.69
N GLU A 121 -18.39 8.13 1.58
CA GLU A 121 -18.45 7.53 0.25
C GLU A 121 -17.24 6.61 0.04
N PRO A 122 -17.42 5.45 -0.62
CA PRO A 122 -16.32 4.55 -0.99
C PRO A 122 -15.25 5.28 -1.80
N ARG A 123 -13.99 5.04 -1.45
CA ARG A 123 -12.82 5.54 -2.17
C ARG A 123 -11.86 4.38 -2.35
N PRO A 124 -12.10 3.55 -3.40
CA PRO A 124 -11.47 2.24 -3.56
C PRO A 124 -10.03 2.36 -4.07
N PHE A 125 -9.15 2.98 -3.30
CA PHE A 125 -7.76 3.20 -3.69
C PHE A 125 -6.95 1.90 -3.76
N ILE A 126 -7.27 0.88 -2.96
CA ILE A 126 -6.64 -0.44 -3.03
C ILE A 126 -7.06 -1.16 -4.30
N GLN A 127 -8.36 -1.20 -4.58
CA GLN A 127 -8.87 -1.81 -5.81
C GLN A 127 -8.31 -1.11 -7.04
N ASN A 128 -8.30 0.23 -7.04
CA ASN A 128 -7.76 1.01 -8.15
C ASN A 128 -6.24 0.79 -8.32
N THR A 129 -5.49 0.62 -7.22
CA THR A 129 -4.07 0.23 -7.26
C THR A 129 -3.89 -1.13 -7.95
N HIS A 130 -4.69 -2.12 -7.57
CA HIS A 130 -4.67 -3.44 -8.17
C HIS A 130 -4.96 -3.38 -9.68
N ASP A 131 -6.04 -2.70 -10.06
CA ASP A 131 -6.47 -2.57 -11.45
C ASP A 131 -5.42 -1.85 -12.31
N ASP A 132 -4.79 -0.80 -11.76
CA ASP A 132 -3.72 -0.06 -12.45
C ASP A 132 -2.46 -0.93 -12.63
N LEU A 133 -2.08 -1.69 -11.61
CA LEU A 133 -0.98 -2.66 -11.71
C LEU A 133 -1.25 -3.74 -12.75
N GLU A 134 -2.47 -4.26 -12.83
CA GLU A 134 -2.86 -5.26 -13.84
C GLU A 134 -2.85 -4.68 -15.26
N GLN A 135 -3.44 -3.50 -15.45
CA GLN A 135 -3.57 -2.88 -16.77
C GLN A 135 -2.23 -2.42 -17.34
N ASN A 136 -1.39 -1.81 -16.52
CA ASN A 136 -0.13 -1.21 -16.96
C ASN A 136 1.10 -2.09 -16.75
N HIS A 137 0.95 -3.23 -16.09
CA HIS A 137 2.03 -4.21 -15.83
C HIS A 137 3.27 -3.65 -15.12
N TYR A 138 3.14 -2.58 -14.33
CA TYR A 138 4.26 -1.94 -13.64
C TYR A 138 5.06 -2.91 -12.77
N HIS A 139 4.39 -3.79 -12.04
CA HIS A 139 5.00 -4.82 -11.22
C HIS A 139 5.80 -5.84 -12.05
N THR A 140 5.31 -6.20 -13.23
CA THR A 140 6.02 -7.10 -14.16
C THR A 140 7.29 -6.45 -14.69
N GLU A 141 7.23 -5.20 -15.08
CA GLU A 141 8.41 -4.46 -15.57
C GLU A 141 9.41 -4.19 -14.44
N ALA A 142 8.96 -3.95 -13.21
CA ALA A 142 9.82 -3.87 -12.04
C ALA A 142 10.55 -5.20 -11.79
N MET A 143 9.85 -6.32 -11.85
CA MET A 143 10.43 -7.66 -11.76
C MET A 143 11.50 -7.88 -12.82
N LYS A 144 11.21 -7.59 -14.08
CA LYS A 144 12.17 -7.72 -15.19
C LYS A 144 13.42 -6.86 -14.98
N ARG A 145 13.24 -5.59 -14.55
CA ARG A 145 14.37 -4.70 -14.25
C ARG A 145 15.25 -5.26 -13.15
N SER A 146 14.65 -5.71 -12.05
CA SER A 146 15.40 -6.27 -10.92
C SER A 146 16.16 -7.54 -11.30
N LEU A 147 15.54 -8.46 -12.03
CA LEU A 147 16.17 -9.68 -12.49
C LEU A 147 17.32 -9.39 -13.46
N LYS A 148 17.18 -8.42 -14.39
CA LYS A 148 18.25 -7.97 -15.28
C LYS A 148 19.43 -7.39 -14.51
N LYS A 149 19.20 -6.56 -13.48
CA LYS A 149 20.25 -6.04 -12.58
C LYS A 149 21.00 -7.17 -11.86
N GLN A 150 20.33 -8.26 -11.58
CA GLN A 150 20.92 -9.47 -11.00
C GLN A 150 21.63 -10.37 -12.03
N GLY A 151 21.73 -9.94 -13.29
CA GLY A 151 22.43 -10.64 -14.35
C GLY A 151 21.65 -11.80 -14.99
N LEU A 152 20.32 -11.78 -14.92
CA LEU A 152 19.46 -12.70 -15.66
C LEU A 152 18.97 -12.07 -16.97
N GLU A 153 18.97 -12.84 -18.04
CA GLU A 153 18.34 -12.45 -19.30
C GLU A 153 16.84 -12.75 -19.21
N VAL A 154 16.03 -11.69 -19.13
CA VAL A 154 14.57 -11.78 -19.07
C VAL A 154 13.99 -11.03 -20.27
N LYS A 155 13.08 -11.67 -21.00
CA LYS A 155 12.39 -11.09 -22.17
C LYS A 155 11.10 -10.38 -21.75
#